data_9fe9ff59b8c365d2e5e1d998be2e448a
#
_entry.id   9fe9ff59b8c365d2e5e1d998be2e448a
#
_cell.length_a   1.000
_cell.length_b   1.000
_cell.length_c   1.000
_cell.angle_alpha   90.00
_cell.angle_beta   90.00
_cell.angle_gamma   90.00
#
_symmetry.space_group_name_H-M   'P 1'
#
loop_
_entity.id
_entity.type
_entity.pdbx_description
1 polymer ?
#
loop_
_entity_poly.entity_id
_entity_poly.type
_entity_poly.pdbx_seq_one_letter_code
_entity_poly.pdbx_strand_id
1 'polypeptide(L)'
;MDEVKASSLFEKVILPLRDDEYLDGDGLPRCKSCHTLRVYVSDDKTFCARCLCKCQSEQIEKEKELEAIRRNLEEFYDRQRLSLMGDRYKDCRLSTAVITEHNRAAYARAKRYVEYAADMRRENIGLYFYGDNSSGKTYITACICNELLRKGYRCVYTNFARILSEIRSGYSGDGMGELDIMRKLMTCDFAFLDDFGKEFIGREYNRSAAKWAEEKLFEMINARYNSKRPTVFSSNYAMDELASKL
;
A
#
# COMPACT_ATOMS: atom_id res chain seq x y z
N MET A 1 57.29 8.34 -40.13
CA MET A 1 56.03 8.74 -39.49
C MET A 1 55.62 7.57 -38.65
N ASP A 2 55.90 7.70 -37.35
CA ASP A 2 55.94 6.59 -36.40
C ASP A 2 54.57 6.15 -35.97
N GLU A 3 54.25 4.88 -36.21
CA GLU A 3 53.18 4.19 -35.52
C GLU A 3 53.47 4.16 -34.03
N VAL A 4 52.90 5.06 -33.26
CA VAL A 4 52.93 4.99 -31.81
C VAL A 4 52.03 3.81 -31.42
N LYS A 5 52.72 2.69 -31.14
CA LYS A 5 52.08 1.49 -30.61
C LYS A 5 51.33 1.87 -29.34
N ALA A 6 50.03 1.55 -29.28
CA ALA A 6 49.13 1.74 -28.16
C ALA A 6 49.61 1.08 -26.83
N SER A 7 50.70 0.30 -26.90
CA SER A 7 51.29 -0.44 -25.77
C SER A 7 51.99 0.42 -24.71
N SER A 8 52.34 1.68 -25.00
CA SER A 8 53.17 2.48 -24.08
C SER A 8 52.39 3.27 -23.00
N LEU A 9 51.09 3.40 -23.16
CA LEU A 9 50.27 4.15 -22.19
C LEU A 9 49.72 3.29 -21.04
N PHE A 10 49.65 1.96 -21.23
CA PHE A 10 49.12 1.03 -20.23
C PHE A 10 50.21 0.43 -19.32
N GLU A 11 51.51 0.62 -19.58
CA GLU A 11 52.61 0.14 -18.71
C GLU A 11 52.61 0.77 -17.30
N LYS A 12 51.83 1.85 -17.08
CA LYS A 12 51.76 2.57 -15.78
C LYS A 12 50.53 2.27 -14.93
N VAL A 13 49.51 1.61 -15.46
CA VAL A 13 48.31 1.25 -14.68
C VAL A 13 48.11 -0.26 -14.76
N ILE A 14 48.89 -1.00 -13.99
CA ILE A 14 48.69 -2.46 -13.81
C ILE A 14 47.44 -2.64 -12.96
N LEU A 15 46.26 -2.73 -13.60
CA LEU A 15 45.06 -3.21 -12.95
C LEU A 15 45.14 -4.75 -12.91
N PRO A 16 45.20 -5.39 -11.72
CA PRO A 16 45.31 -6.85 -11.66
C PRO A 16 44.06 -7.47 -12.34
N LEU A 17 44.30 -8.44 -13.25
CA LEU A 17 43.27 -9.18 -13.94
C LEU A 17 42.45 -9.96 -12.91
N ARG A 18 41.10 -9.90 -13.03
CA ARG A 18 40.22 -10.68 -12.17
C ARG A 18 39.93 -12.05 -12.79
N ASP A 19 39.48 -13.00 -11.99
CA ASP A 19 39.24 -14.39 -12.44
C ASP A 19 38.18 -14.49 -13.56
N ASP A 20 37.26 -13.52 -13.62
CA ASP A 20 36.18 -13.43 -14.61
C ASP A 20 36.56 -12.56 -15.84
N GLU A 21 37.82 -12.17 -15.99
CA GLU A 21 38.33 -11.30 -17.05
C GLU A 21 39.36 -12.01 -17.94
N TYR A 22 39.54 -11.52 -19.17
CA TYR A 22 40.62 -11.84 -20.08
C TYR A 22 41.09 -10.56 -20.78
N LEU A 23 42.31 -10.56 -21.27
CA LEU A 23 42.85 -9.45 -22.07
C LEU A 23 42.48 -9.66 -23.54
N ASP A 24 41.97 -8.62 -24.20
CA ASP A 24 41.78 -8.62 -25.65
C ASP A 24 43.09 -8.35 -26.44
N GLY A 25 42.96 -8.25 -27.76
CA GLY A 25 44.08 -8.00 -28.64
C GLY A 25 44.84 -6.68 -28.38
N ASP A 26 44.15 -5.71 -27.75
CA ASP A 26 44.73 -4.40 -27.39
C ASP A 26 45.25 -4.37 -25.93
N GLY A 27 45.21 -5.50 -25.23
CA GLY A 27 45.63 -5.64 -23.84
C GLY A 27 44.61 -5.06 -22.83
N LEU A 28 43.37 -4.85 -23.22
CA LEU A 28 42.33 -4.35 -22.34
C LEU A 28 41.51 -5.46 -21.67
N PRO A 29 41.18 -5.35 -20.38
CA PRO A 29 40.41 -6.37 -19.68
C PRO A 29 38.96 -6.39 -20.17
N ARG A 30 38.51 -7.61 -20.57
CA ARG A 30 37.12 -7.90 -20.96
C ARG A 30 36.52 -8.98 -20.08
N CYS A 31 35.19 -8.92 -19.92
CA CYS A 31 34.46 -9.96 -19.22
C CYS A 31 34.44 -11.27 -20.02
N LYS A 32 34.70 -12.41 -19.38
CA LYS A 32 34.65 -13.74 -20.02
C LYS A 32 33.27 -14.13 -20.49
N SER A 33 32.19 -13.63 -19.83
CA SER A 33 30.81 -14.00 -20.12
C SER A 33 30.18 -13.15 -21.22
N CYS A 34 30.33 -11.82 -21.20
CA CYS A 34 29.65 -10.91 -22.14
C CYS A 34 30.61 -10.17 -23.09
N HIS A 35 31.89 -10.39 -22.97
CA HIS A 35 32.97 -9.82 -23.80
C HIS A 35 33.06 -8.28 -23.84
N THR A 36 32.28 -7.60 -22.98
CA THR A 36 32.35 -6.14 -22.85
C THR A 36 33.58 -5.71 -22.05
N LEU A 37 34.05 -4.50 -22.33
CA LEU A 37 35.18 -3.90 -21.63
C LEU A 37 34.87 -3.76 -20.13
N ARG A 38 35.91 -3.97 -19.33
CA ARG A 38 35.90 -3.82 -17.85
C ARG A 38 36.59 -2.56 -17.39
N VAL A 39 37.01 -1.76 -18.34
CA VAL A 39 37.65 -0.47 -18.10
C VAL A 39 37.03 0.59 -19.00
N TYR A 40 36.88 1.77 -18.46
CA TYR A 40 36.65 2.99 -19.19
C TYR A 40 38.00 3.68 -19.43
N VAL A 41 38.21 4.11 -20.64
CA VAL A 41 39.39 4.90 -21.05
C VAL A 41 38.88 6.22 -21.61
N SER A 42 39.36 7.34 -21.09
CA SER A 42 38.99 8.67 -21.60
C SER A 42 39.47 8.87 -23.04
N ASP A 43 38.81 9.73 -23.83
CA ASP A 43 39.12 9.98 -25.23
C ASP A 43 40.55 10.49 -25.43
N ASP A 44 41.07 11.27 -24.47
CA ASP A 44 42.47 11.77 -24.44
C ASP A 44 43.48 10.74 -23.89
N LYS A 45 43.01 9.54 -23.51
CA LYS A 45 43.79 8.46 -22.93
C LYS A 45 44.56 8.84 -21.66
N THR A 46 44.16 9.90 -20.98
CA THR A 46 44.83 10.35 -19.74
C THR A 46 44.27 9.69 -18.49
N PHE A 47 43.06 9.12 -18.57
CA PHE A 47 42.35 8.49 -17.46
C PHE A 47 41.85 7.10 -17.84
N CYS A 48 42.04 6.15 -16.91
CA CYS A 48 41.51 4.80 -17.02
C CYS A 48 40.93 4.38 -15.69
N ALA A 49 39.69 3.89 -15.69
CA ALA A 49 39.01 3.39 -14.50
C ALA A 49 38.28 2.08 -14.78
N ARG A 50 38.19 1.22 -13.77
CA ARG A 50 37.35 0.01 -13.89
C ARG A 50 35.87 0.38 -14.00
N CYS A 51 35.19 -0.33 -14.89
CA CYS A 51 33.76 -0.22 -15.06
C CYS A 51 33.07 -1.60 -14.94
N LEU A 52 31.79 -1.60 -14.72
CA LEU A 52 30.99 -2.81 -14.75
C LEU A 52 30.80 -3.26 -16.21
N CYS A 53 30.86 -4.56 -16.45
CA CYS A 53 30.46 -5.11 -17.73
C CYS A 53 28.93 -5.17 -17.84
N LYS A 54 28.42 -5.39 -19.05
CA LYS A 54 27.01 -5.46 -19.32
C LYS A 54 26.27 -6.48 -18.43
N CYS A 55 26.82 -7.70 -18.30
CA CYS A 55 26.16 -8.74 -17.47
C CYS A 55 26.15 -8.40 -15.98
N GLN A 56 27.19 -7.71 -15.46
CA GLN A 56 27.19 -7.28 -14.06
C GLN A 56 26.23 -6.11 -13.82
N SER A 57 26.16 -5.13 -14.72
CA SER A 57 25.18 -4.04 -14.59
C SER A 57 23.75 -4.55 -14.66
N GLU A 58 23.43 -5.46 -15.57
CA GLU A 58 22.12 -6.11 -15.66
C GLU A 58 21.79 -6.93 -14.40
N GLN A 59 22.77 -7.61 -13.82
CA GLN A 59 22.58 -8.35 -12.58
C GLN A 59 22.31 -7.42 -11.39
N ILE A 60 23.09 -6.36 -11.23
CA ILE A 60 22.89 -5.36 -10.18
C ILE A 60 21.52 -4.67 -10.32
N GLU A 61 21.09 -4.40 -11.55
CA GLU A 61 19.78 -3.80 -11.80
C GLU A 61 18.65 -4.74 -11.41
N LYS A 62 18.74 -6.02 -11.77
CA LYS A 62 17.79 -7.07 -11.33
C LYS A 62 17.75 -7.23 -9.81
N GLU A 63 18.90 -7.23 -9.15
CA GLU A 63 18.99 -7.33 -7.70
C GLU A 63 18.30 -6.12 -7.01
N LYS A 64 18.57 -4.91 -7.51
CA LYS A 64 17.89 -3.68 -7.03
C LYS A 64 16.38 -3.72 -7.23
N GLU A 65 15.93 -4.23 -8.38
CA GLU A 65 14.50 -4.38 -8.66
C GLU A 65 13.84 -5.39 -7.70
N LEU A 66 14.47 -6.55 -7.48
CA LEU A 66 14.01 -7.55 -6.52
C LEU A 66 13.97 -7.02 -5.08
N GLU A 67 14.98 -6.26 -4.67
CA GLU A 67 15.01 -5.63 -3.35
C GLU A 67 13.89 -4.59 -3.20
N ALA A 68 13.63 -3.80 -4.25
CA ALA A 68 12.53 -2.83 -4.25
C ALA A 68 11.16 -3.53 -4.15
N ILE A 69 10.96 -4.62 -4.88
CA ILE A 69 9.74 -5.43 -4.80
C ILE A 69 9.57 -6.01 -3.39
N ARG A 70 10.63 -6.59 -2.81
CA ARG A 70 10.59 -7.15 -1.45
C ARG A 70 10.24 -6.09 -0.41
N ARG A 71 10.88 -4.93 -0.45
CA ARG A 71 10.60 -3.81 0.45
C ARG A 71 9.15 -3.33 0.33
N ASN A 72 8.66 -3.15 -0.89
CA ASN A 72 7.26 -2.75 -1.12
C ASN A 72 6.27 -3.78 -0.56
N LEU A 73 6.60 -5.06 -0.65
CA LEU A 73 5.76 -6.14 -0.11
C LEU A 73 5.77 -6.15 1.42
N GLU A 74 6.93 -5.98 2.04
CA GLU A 74 7.06 -5.87 3.50
C GLU A 74 6.26 -4.67 4.03
N GLU A 75 6.41 -3.51 3.41
CA GLU A 75 5.63 -2.31 3.76
C GLU A 75 4.12 -2.50 3.58
N PHE A 76 3.69 -3.23 2.53
CA PHE A 76 2.28 -3.57 2.34
C PHE A 76 1.76 -4.44 3.49
N TYR A 77 2.48 -5.51 3.87
CA TYR A 77 2.05 -6.38 4.96
C TYR A 77 2.03 -5.66 6.31
N ASP A 78 2.96 -4.75 6.55
CA ASP A 78 2.95 -3.91 7.76
C ASP A 78 1.74 -2.99 7.79
N ARG A 79 1.42 -2.31 6.69
CA ARG A 79 0.20 -1.50 6.58
C ARG A 79 -1.06 -2.35 6.77
N GLN A 80 -1.10 -3.55 6.19
CA GLN A 80 -2.23 -4.47 6.32
C GLN A 80 -2.40 -4.95 7.77
N ARG A 81 -1.33 -5.29 8.46
CA ARG A 81 -1.36 -5.65 9.89
C ARG A 81 -1.91 -4.53 10.76
N LEU A 82 -1.51 -3.29 10.47
CA LEU A 82 -1.98 -2.10 11.20
C LEU A 82 -3.41 -1.69 10.86
N SER A 83 -3.98 -2.22 9.80
CA SER A 83 -5.31 -1.83 9.30
C SER A 83 -6.48 -2.35 10.12
N LEU A 84 -6.26 -3.24 11.08
CA LEU A 84 -7.28 -3.93 11.88
C LEU A 84 -8.22 -4.84 11.06
N MET A 85 -7.90 -5.10 9.80
CA MET A 85 -8.66 -6.00 8.94
C MET A 85 -8.57 -7.45 9.44
N GLY A 86 -9.72 -8.12 9.52
CA GLY A 86 -9.77 -9.54 9.88
C GLY A 86 -9.11 -10.43 8.82
N ASP A 87 -8.50 -11.54 9.25
CA ASP A 87 -7.72 -12.45 8.38
C ASP A 87 -8.49 -12.92 7.16
N ARG A 88 -9.79 -13.17 7.30
CA ARG A 88 -10.69 -13.60 6.22
C ARG A 88 -10.67 -12.67 5.01
N TYR A 89 -10.37 -11.39 5.20
CA TYR A 89 -10.49 -10.36 4.17
C TYR A 89 -9.14 -9.87 3.63
N LYS A 90 -8.03 -10.33 4.18
CA LYS A 90 -6.67 -9.88 3.81
C LYS A 90 -6.32 -10.16 2.35
N ASP A 91 -6.89 -11.23 1.78
CA ASP A 91 -6.61 -11.65 0.40
C ASP A 91 -7.68 -11.22 -0.62
N CYS A 92 -8.70 -10.46 -0.19
CA CYS A 92 -9.72 -9.95 -1.09
C CYS A 92 -9.12 -8.98 -2.12
N ARG A 93 -9.44 -9.23 -3.42
CA ARG A 93 -8.94 -8.42 -4.54
C ARG A 93 -10.07 -8.09 -5.52
N LEU A 94 -10.02 -6.90 -6.11
CA LEU A 94 -10.95 -6.52 -7.19
C LEU A 94 -10.73 -7.36 -8.46
N SER A 95 -9.52 -7.87 -8.68
CA SER A 95 -9.19 -8.69 -9.85
C SER A 95 -9.76 -10.10 -9.81
N THR A 96 -9.99 -10.66 -8.62
CA THR A 96 -10.52 -12.03 -8.42
C THR A 96 -12.00 -12.05 -8.05
N ALA A 97 -12.65 -10.89 -8.01
CA ALA A 97 -14.05 -10.76 -7.65
C ALA A 97 -14.97 -11.35 -8.72
N VAL A 98 -15.99 -12.08 -8.28
CA VAL A 98 -17.05 -12.58 -9.18
C VAL A 98 -18.02 -11.44 -9.50
N ILE A 99 -18.01 -11.00 -10.76
CA ILE A 99 -18.83 -9.89 -11.23
C ILE A 99 -20.09 -10.46 -11.90
N THR A 100 -21.26 -10.05 -11.36
CA THR A 100 -22.58 -10.37 -11.90
C THR A 100 -23.25 -9.09 -12.42
N GLU A 101 -24.39 -9.21 -13.08
CA GLU A 101 -25.16 -8.01 -13.50
C GLU A 101 -25.55 -7.13 -12.32
N HIS A 102 -25.94 -7.71 -11.19
CA HIS A 102 -26.40 -6.99 -10.00
C HIS A 102 -25.27 -6.19 -9.31
N ASN A 103 -24.04 -6.67 -9.35
CA ASN A 103 -22.91 -6.02 -8.65
C ASN A 103 -21.96 -5.25 -9.58
N ARG A 104 -22.13 -5.34 -10.91
CA ARG A 104 -21.25 -4.73 -11.92
C ARG A 104 -21.02 -3.24 -11.68
N ALA A 105 -22.08 -2.49 -11.41
CA ALA A 105 -21.99 -1.05 -11.17
C ALA A 105 -21.18 -0.72 -9.90
N ALA A 106 -21.35 -1.49 -8.82
CA ALA A 106 -20.63 -1.32 -7.59
C ALA A 106 -19.11 -1.60 -7.79
N TYR A 107 -18.75 -2.68 -8.51
CA TYR A 107 -17.36 -2.98 -8.82
C TYR A 107 -16.72 -1.97 -9.77
N ALA A 108 -17.45 -1.45 -10.74
CA ALA A 108 -16.98 -0.39 -11.62
C ALA A 108 -16.64 0.89 -10.81
N ARG A 109 -17.51 1.28 -9.88
CA ARG A 109 -17.27 2.41 -8.96
C ARG A 109 -16.06 2.13 -8.04
N ALA A 110 -15.95 0.91 -7.49
CA ALA A 110 -14.83 0.51 -6.64
C ALA A 110 -13.48 0.61 -7.38
N LYS A 111 -13.41 0.11 -8.61
CA LYS A 111 -12.20 0.20 -9.45
C LYS A 111 -11.82 1.67 -9.69
N ARG A 112 -12.80 2.49 -10.10
CA ARG A 112 -12.59 3.92 -10.33
C ARG A 112 -12.16 4.66 -9.06
N TYR A 113 -12.74 4.33 -7.92
CA TYR A 113 -12.36 4.91 -6.63
C TYR A 113 -10.90 4.63 -6.28
N VAL A 114 -10.45 3.38 -6.47
CA VAL A 114 -9.06 2.99 -6.27
C VAL A 114 -8.13 3.64 -7.30
N GLU A 115 -8.54 3.73 -8.55
CA GLU A 115 -7.78 4.36 -9.63
C GLU A 115 -7.46 5.82 -9.29
N TYR A 116 -8.49 6.59 -8.90
CA TYR A 116 -8.40 8.01 -8.57
C TYR A 116 -8.24 8.28 -7.06
N ALA A 117 -7.62 7.36 -6.32
CA ALA A 117 -7.51 7.43 -4.86
C ALA A 117 -6.90 8.76 -4.35
N ALA A 118 -5.94 9.33 -5.06
CA ALA A 118 -5.33 10.61 -4.71
C ALA A 118 -6.35 11.76 -4.74
N ASP A 119 -7.20 11.80 -5.77
CA ASP A 119 -8.24 12.80 -5.91
C ASP A 119 -9.36 12.59 -4.88
N MET A 120 -9.78 11.33 -4.66
CA MET A 120 -10.75 10.99 -3.61
C MET A 120 -10.25 11.44 -2.24
N ARG A 121 -8.96 11.26 -1.97
CA ARG A 121 -8.33 11.69 -0.72
C ARG A 121 -8.29 13.23 -0.60
N ARG A 122 -7.93 13.93 -1.68
CA ARG A 122 -7.84 15.39 -1.72
C ARG A 122 -9.21 16.05 -1.53
N GLU A 123 -10.21 15.55 -2.26
CA GLU A 123 -11.57 16.08 -2.28
C GLU A 123 -12.45 15.55 -1.14
N ASN A 124 -11.93 14.69 -0.27
CA ASN A 124 -12.67 14.04 0.82
C ASN A 124 -13.90 13.27 0.35
N ILE A 125 -13.79 12.53 -0.75
CA ILE A 125 -14.88 11.74 -1.30
C ILE A 125 -14.85 10.34 -0.70
N GLY A 126 -15.87 9.99 0.08
CA GLY A 126 -16.14 8.65 0.61
C GLY A 126 -17.06 7.83 -0.29
N LEU A 127 -17.35 6.60 0.14
CA LEU A 127 -18.34 5.72 -0.49
C LEU A 127 -19.30 5.18 0.56
N TYR A 128 -20.54 4.95 0.15
CA TYR A 128 -21.55 4.29 0.96
C TYR A 128 -22.16 3.12 0.18
N PHE A 129 -21.85 1.89 0.62
CA PHE A 129 -22.41 0.66 0.06
C PHE A 129 -23.55 0.18 0.94
N TYR A 130 -24.74 0.05 0.39
CA TYR A 130 -25.91 -0.44 1.12
C TYR A 130 -26.66 -1.52 0.35
N GLY A 131 -27.45 -2.30 1.05
CA GLY A 131 -28.27 -3.38 0.50
C GLY A 131 -28.38 -4.56 1.45
N ASP A 132 -29.07 -5.60 1.01
CA ASP A 132 -29.37 -6.79 1.80
C ASP A 132 -28.14 -7.54 2.33
N ASN A 133 -28.36 -8.37 3.35
CA ASN A 133 -27.35 -9.28 3.85
C ASN A 133 -26.82 -10.15 2.70
N SER A 134 -25.54 -10.49 2.77
CA SER A 134 -24.86 -11.35 1.77
C SER A 134 -24.76 -10.77 0.36
N SER A 135 -25.09 -9.50 0.13
CA SER A 135 -24.93 -8.83 -1.19
C SER A 135 -23.47 -8.52 -1.58
N GLY A 136 -22.50 -8.89 -0.74
CA GLY A 136 -21.07 -8.70 -1.03
C GLY A 136 -20.47 -7.36 -0.62
N LYS A 137 -21.17 -6.53 0.17
CA LYS A 137 -20.68 -5.22 0.63
C LYS A 137 -19.34 -5.29 1.34
N THR A 138 -19.22 -6.17 2.34
CA THR A 138 -17.99 -6.39 3.10
C THR A 138 -16.84 -6.82 2.18
N TYR A 139 -17.12 -7.69 1.20
CA TYR A 139 -16.10 -8.14 0.27
C TYR A 139 -15.57 -6.99 -0.62
N ILE A 140 -16.45 -6.19 -1.21
CA ILE A 140 -16.06 -5.08 -2.09
C ILE A 140 -15.31 -3.99 -1.32
N THR A 141 -15.74 -3.65 -0.11
CA THR A 141 -15.05 -2.66 0.74
C THR A 141 -13.67 -3.17 1.18
N ALA A 142 -13.55 -4.47 1.51
CA ALA A 142 -12.26 -5.10 1.80
C ALA A 142 -11.33 -5.11 0.58
N CYS A 143 -11.85 -5.38 -0.62
CA CYS A 143 -11.07 -5.27 -1.85
C CYS A 143 -10.52 -3.85 -2.05
N ILE A 144 -11.36 -2.81 -1.90
CA ILE A 144 -10.94 -1.42 -2.02
C ILE A 144 -9.83 -1.11 -1.01
N CYS A 145 -10.03 -1.50 0.25
CA CYS A 145 -9.04 -1.29 1.32
C CYS A 145 -7.69 -1.93 0.97
N ASN A 146 -7.67 -3.19 0.55
CA ASN A 146 -6.45 -3.90 0.17
C ASN A 146 -5.73 -3.24 -1.02
N GLU A 147 -6.47 -2.77 -2.03
CA GLU A 147 -5.86 -2.06 -3.15
C GLU A 147 -5.27 -0.70 -2.74
N LEU A 148 -5.93 0.03 -1.83
CA LEU A 148 -5.40 1.29 -1.28
C LEU A 148 -4.15 1.05 -0.41
N LEU A 149 -4.13 -0.02 0.40
CA LEU A 149 -2.95 -0.44 1.16
C LEU A 149 -1.76 -0.75 0.22
N ARG A 150 -2.00 -1.41 -0.94
CA ARG A 150 -0.98 -1.66 -1.97
C ARG A 150 -0.45 -0.38 -2.60
N LYS A 151 -1.31 0.62 -2.78
CA LYS A 151 -0.92 1.96 -3.26
C LYS A 151 -0.17 2.79 -2.21
N GLY A 152 0.06 2.28 -1.00
CA GLY A 152 0.81 2.94 0.06
C GLY A 152 -0.01 3.76 1.03
N TYR A 153 -1.35 3.81 0.89
CA TYR A 153 -2.21 4.54 1.82
C TYR A 153 -2.33 3.80 3.15
N ARG A 154 -2.44 4.56 4.23
CA ARG A 154 -2.77 4.03 5.56
C ARG A 154 -4.28 3.89 5.66
N CYS A 155 -4.76 2.67 5.80
CA CYS A 155 -6.17 2.35 5.92
C CYS A 155 -6.47 1.72 7.28
N VAL A 156 -7.66 1.97 7.82
CA VAL A 156 -8.22 1.24 8.95
C VAL A 156 -9.54 0.62 8.50
N TYR A 157 -9.68 -0.69 8.67
CA TYR A 157 -10.86 -1.47 8.31
C TYR A 157 -11.44 -2.15 9.56
N THR A 158 -12.63 -1.78 9.96
CA THR A 158 -13.25 -2.33 11.16
C THR A 158 -14.78 -2.13 11.10
N ASN A 159 -15.51 -2.73 12.02
CA ASN A 159 -16.91 -2.35 12.27
C ASN A 159 -17.03 -1.49 13.54
N PHE A 160 -18.06 -0.69 13.61
CA PHE A 160 -18.21 0.27 14.69
C PHE A 160 -18.46 -0.43 16.05
N ALA A 161 -19.20 -1.52 16.07
CA ALA A 161 -19.42 -2.30 17.28
C ALA A 161 -18.11 -2.85 17.87
N ARG A 162 -17.18 -3.28 17.01
CA ARG A 162 -15.86 -3.71 17.45
C ARG A 162 -15.04 -2.55 18.03
N ILE A 163 -15.08 -1.37 17.41
CA ILE A 163 -14.43 -0.16 17.97
C ILE A 163 -14.93 0.10 19.39
N LEU A 164 -16.24 0.12 19.57
CA LEU A 164 -16.86 0.37 20.87
C LEU A 164 -16.48 -0.70 21.92
N SER A 165 -16.42 -1.97 21.50
CA SER A 165 -16.01 -3.07 22.35
C SER A 165 -14.55 -2.94 22.77
N GLU A 166 -13.65 -2.62 21.85
CA GLU A 166 -12.22 -2.46 22.13
C GLU A 166 -11.94 -1.23 23.01
N ILE A 167 -12.65 -0.13 22.80
CA ILE A 167 -12.57 1.04 23.68
C ILE A 167 -12.98 0.67 25.12
N ARG A 168 -14.09 -0.09 25.27
CA ARG A 168 -14.56 -0.54 26.60
C ARG A 168 -13.58 -1.49 27.28
N SER A 169 -12.97 -2.42 26.54
CA SER A 169 -11.98 -3.35 27.08
C SER A 169 -10.69 -2.65 27.50
N GLY A 170 -10.30 -1.57 26.83
CA GLY A 170 -9.16 -0.73 27.19
C GLY A 170 -9.26 -0.10 28.59
N TYR A 171 -10.48 0.11 29.10
CA TYR A 171 -10.71 0.52 30.50
C TYR A 171 -10.31 -0.58 31.52
N SER A 172 -10.23 -1.85 31.08
CA SER A 172 -9.84 -2.98 31.93
C SER A 172 -8.34 -3.30 31.90
N GLY A 173 -7.53 -2.56 31.13
CA GLY A 173 -6.06 -2.68 31.12
C GLY A 173 -5.47 -3.69 30.13
N ASP A 174 -6.28 -4.50 29.46
CA ASP A 174 -5.79 -5.61 28.59
C ASP A 174 -5.85 -5.33 27.09
N GLY A 175 -6.20 -4.11 26.66
CA GLY A 175 -6.42 -3.78 25.24
C GLY A 175 -5.69 -2.51 24.78
N MET A 176 -5.82 -2.22 23.47
CA MET A 176 -5.40 -0.96 22.90
C MET A 176 -6.27 0.16 23.50
N GLY A 177 -5.64 1.18 24.09
CA GLY A 177 -6.38 2.28 24.73
C GLY A 177 -7.33 3.01 23.77
N GLU A 178 -8.42 3.58 24.30
CA GLU A 178 -9.38 4.41 23.53
C GLU A 178 -8.66 5.43 22.64
N LEU A 179 -7.67 6.13 23.19
CA LEU A 179 -6.90 7.16 22.48
C LEU A 179 -6.15 6.60 21.27
N ASP A 180 -5.62 5.38 21.34
CA ASP A 180 -4.86 4.79 20.23
C ASP A 180 -5.77 4.35 19.09
N ILE A 181 -6.93 3.78 19.41
CA ILE A 181 -7.92 3.36 18.41
C ILE A 181 -8.49 4.61 17.72
N MET A 182 -8.92 5.60 18.49
CA MET A 182 -9.44 6.85 17.96
C MET A 182 -8.40 7.59 17.13
N ARG A 183 -7.14 7.65 17.60
CA ARG A 183 -6.03 8.25 16.84
C ARG A 183 -5.84 7.54 15.51
N LYS A 184 -5.81 6.21 15.47
CA LYS A 184 -5.67 5.45 14.22
C LYS A 184 -6.80 5.77 13.25
N LEU A 185 -8.05 5.76 13.72
CA LEU A 185 -9.21 6.09 12.91
C LEU A 185 -9.18 7.53 12.40
N MET A 186 -8.85 8.50 13.24
CA MET A 186 -8.80 9.91 12.88
C MET A 186 -7.63 10.26 11.94
N THR A 187 -6.51 9.53 12.01
CA THR A 187 -5.27 9.88 11.29
C THR A 187 -4.98 9.04 10.05
N CYS A 188 -5.65 7.89 9.85
CA CYS A 188 -5.49 7.09 8.63
C CYS A 188 -6.01 7.85 7.40
N ASP A 189 -5.46 7.54 6.22
CA ASP A 189 -5.85 8.21 4.98
C ASP A 189 -7.26 7.84 4.56
N PHE A 190 -7.64 6.56 4.70
CA PHE A 190 -8.99 6.06 4.44
C PHE A 190 -9.47 5.20 5.61
N ALA A 191 -10.68 5.45 6.11
CA ALA A 191 -11.33 4.58 7.08
C ALA A 191 -12.44 3.78 6.40
N PHE A 192 -12.59 2.52 6.80
CA PHE A 192 -13.64 1.61 6.35
C PHE A 192 -14.42 1.16 7.56
N LEU A 193 -15.70 1.51 7.59
CA LEU A 193 -16.63 1.12 8.64
C LEU A 193 -17.65 0.14 8.06
N ASP A 194 -17.40 -1.13 8.35
CA ASP A 194 -18.22 -2.24 7.87
C ASP A 194 -19.42 -2.47 8.79
N ASP A 195 -20.54 -2.92 8.22
CA ASP A 195 -21.78 -3.25 8.92
C ASP A 195 -22.35 -2.09 9.75
N PHE A 196 -22.18 -0.87 9.28
CA PHE A 196 -22.56 0.35 9.97
C PHE A 196 -24.07 0.46 10.14
N GLY A 197 -24.51 0.88 11.31
CA GLY A 197 -25.92 1.13 11.63
C GLY A 197 -26.59 0.05 12.47
N LYS A 198 -26.01 -1.14 12.61
CA LYS A 198 -26.57 -2.21 13.46
C LYS A 198 -26.56 -1.83 14.94
N GLU A 199 -25.60 -1.07 15.38
CA GLU A 199 -25.40 -0.62 16.76
C GLU A 199 -26.52 0.32 17.24
N PHE A 200 -27.22 0.93 16.30
CA PHE A 200 -28.29 1.90 16.60
C PHE A 200 -29.67 1.26 16.65
N ILE A 201 -29.77 -0.04 16.39
CA ILE A 201 -31.03 -0.80 16.41
C ILE A 201 -31.14 -1.58 17.71
N GLY A 202 -32.29 -1.52 18.39
CA GLY A 202 -32.51 -2.23 19.66
C GLY A 202 -32.12 -1.42 20.91
N ARG A 203 -32.15 -0.11 20.82
CA ARG A 203 -31.69 0.84 21.85
C ARG A 203 -32.53 0.87 23.14
N GLU A 204 -33.59 0.10 23.26
CA GLU A 204 -34.49 0.16 24.40
C GLU A 204 -33.83 -0.26 25.73
N TYR A 205 -32.74 -1.02 25.70
CA TYR A 205 -32.14 -1.57 26.89
C TYR A 205 -31.00 -0.76 27.52
N ASN A 206 -30.35 0.18 26.82
CA ASN A 206 -29.25 0.96 27.42
C ASN A 206 -29.02 2.31 26.73
N ARG A 207 -29.82 3.31 27.05
CA ARG A 207 -29.74 4.68 26.49
C ARG A 207 -28.39 5.36 26.71
N SER A 208 -27.75 5.14 27.87
CA SER A 208 -26.45 5.80 28.15
C SER A 208 -25.33 5.23 27.27
N ALA A 209 -25.34 3.94 27.02
CA ALA A 209 -24.34 3.30 26.14
C ALA A 209 -24.56 3.69 24.66
N ALA A 210 -25.81 3.85 24.25
CA ALA A 210 -26.14 4.31 22.90
C ALA A 210 -25.68 5.77 22.69
N LYS A 211 -25.96 6.65 23.62
CA LYS A 211 -25.55 8.06 23.57
C LYS A 211 -24.03 8.21 23.52
N TRP A 212 -23.31 7.48 24.35
CA TRP A 212 -21.85 7.47 24.31
C TRP A 212 -21.30 6.99 22.95
N ALA A 213 -21.91 5.95 22.35
CA ALA A 213 -21.54 5.46 21.04
C ALA A 213 -21.78 6.52 19.94
N GLU A 214 -22.88 7.25 20.01
CA GLU A 214 -23.20 8.36 19.09
C GLU A 214 -22.17 9.50 19.23
N GLU A 215 -21.82 9.86 20.45
CA GLU A 215 -20.80 10.90 20.72
C GLU A 215 -19.44 10.51 20.12
N LYS A 216 -18.99 9.26 20.29
CA LYS A 216 -17.74 8.75 19.71
C LYS A 216 -17.77 8.68 18.19
N LEU A 217 -18.89 8.27 17.61
CA LEU A 217 -19.08 8.29 16.16
C LEU A 217 -18.99 9.70 15.61
N PHE A 218 -19.72 10.64 16.22
CA PHE A 218 -19.73 12.05 15.82
C PHE A 218 -18.33 12.68 15.91
N GLU A 219 -17.62 12.45 17.01
CA GLU A 219 -16.24 12.88 17.19
C GLU A 219 -15.33 12.39 16.05
N MET A 220 -15.39 11.09 15.76
CA MET A 220 -14.59 10.47 14.71
C MET A 220 -14.93 11.02 13.31
N ILE A 221 -16.22 11.08 12.96
CA ILE A 221 -16.66 11.56 11.64
C ILE A 221 -16.27 13.03 11.46
N ASN A 222 -16.49 13.88 12.46
CA ASN A 222 -16.13 15.29 12.40
C ASN A 222 -14.62 15.50 12.27
N ALA A 223 -13.82 14.80 13.05
CA ALA A 223 -12.36 14.87 12.95
C ALA A 223 -11.86 14.50 11.55
N ARG A 224 -12.43 13.45 10.95
CA ARG A 224 -12.10 13.01 9.59
C ARG A 224 -12.57 13.99 8.53
N TYR A 225 -13.80 14.49 8.67
CA TYR A 225 -14.35 15.49 7.76
C TYR A 225 -13.50 16.77 7.73
N ASN A 226 -13.21 17.33 8.90
CA ASN A 226 -12.40 18.55 9.04
C ASN A 226 -10.95 18.36 8.54
N SER A 227 -10.40 17.13 8.65
CA SER A 227 -9.08 16.78 8.15
C SER A 227 -9.09 16.32 6.69
N LYS A 228 -10.21 16.41 5.97
CA LYS A 228 -10.41 15.94 4.60
C LYS A 228 -9.95 14.49 4.42
N ARG A 229 -10.38 13.57 5.30
CA ARG A 229 -10.02 12.16 5.30
C ARG A 229 -11.25 11.30 4.98
N PRO A 230 -11.36 10.74 3.76
CA PRO A 230 -12.56 10.01 3.33
C PRO A 230 -12.82 8.78 4.18
N THR A 231 -14.12 8.52 4.38
CA THR A 231 -14.61 7.33 5.05
C THR A 231 -15.50 6.53 4.09
N VAL A 232 -15.29 5.23 4.04
CA VAL A 232 -16.09 4.27 3.27
C VAL A 232 -16.94 3.48 4.24
N PHE A 233 -18.24 3.45 3.98
CA PHE A 233 -19.19 2.72 4.81
C PHE A 233 -19.80 1.54 4.04
N SER A 234 -20.09 0.46 4.75
CA SER A 234 -21.05 -0.54 4.32
C SER A 234 -22.17 -0.67 5.33
N SER A 235 -23.40 -0.79 4.87
CA SER A 235 -24.60 -0.86 5.72
C SER A 235 -25.67 -1.76 5.12
N ASN A 236 -26.57 -2.27 5.97
CA ASN A 236 -27.79 -2.93 5.51
C ASN A 236 -28.93 -1.93 5.25
N TYR A 237 -28.74 -0.67 5.60
CA TYR A 237 -29.74 0.39 5.53
C TYR A 237 -29.38 1.41 4.46
N ALA A 238 -30.39 1.92 3.74
CA ALA A 238 -30.22 3.12 2.93
C ALA A 238 -29.94 4.33 3.85
N MET A 239 -29.33 5.38 3.31
CA MET A 239 -28.91 6.54 4.10
C MET A 239 -30.11 7.24 4.79
N ASP A 240 -31.24 7.38 4.08
CA ASP A 240 -32.45 7.98 4.61
C ASP A 240 -33.07 7.13 5.72
N GLU A 241 -33.03 5.80 5.56
CA GLU A 241 -33.50 4.87 6.59
C GLU A 241 -32.62 4.95 7.83
N LEU A 242 -31.29 5.01 7.65
CA LEU A 242 -30.34 5.16 8.76
C LEU A 242 -30.55 6.49 9.49
N ALA A 243 -30.74 7.60 8.77
CA ALA A 243 -30.99 8.92 9.34
C ALA A 243 -32.27 8.96 10.19
N SER A 244 -33.30 8.16 9.87
CA SER A 244 -34.51 8.06 10.65
C SER A 244 -34.35 7.27 11.96
N LYS A 245 -33.25 6.49 12.07
CA LYS A 245 -32.97 5.64 13.25
C LYS A 245 -31.93 6.26 14.21
N LEU A 246 -31.21 7.27 13.73
CA LEU A 246 -30.28 8.09 14.52
C LEU A 246 -31.01 9.26 15.20
#